data_6de4e12a28127e21e035a646b436b723
#
_entry.id   6de4e12a28127e21e035a646b436b723
#
_cell.length_a   1.000
_cell.length_b   1.000
_cell.length_c   1.000
_cell.angle_alpha   90.00
_cell.angle_beta   90.00
_cell.angle_gamma   90.00
#
_symmetry.space_group_name_H-M   'P 1'
#
loop_
_entity.id
_entity.type
_entity.pdbx_description
1 polymer ?
#
loop_
_entity_poly.entity_id
_entity_poly.type
_entity_poly.pdbx_seq_one_letter_code
_entity_poly.pdbx_strand_id
1 'polypeptide(L)'
;MQLSELKTLHVTQLVEMATVNEIEGANRLRKQDLIFALLKNRAKKGDSIFGDGTLEVLPDGFGFLRSPDTSYLASTDDIYVSPSQIRRFNLHTGDTIEGEIRTPKDGERYFALVKVDKVNSDVPEAAKNKILFENLTPLHPDEAFKLERDIKAEENITGRIIDIVAPIGKGQRGLIVSPPKAGKTVMLQHMAHAIIANAPEVVLIVMLIDERPEEVTEMQRSVRGEVVSSTFDEPAQRHVQVAEMVIEKAKRLVEHKKDVVILLDSITRLARAYNTVVPASGKVLTGGVDANALQRPKRFFGAARNIEEGGSLTIIATALIDTGSRMDDVIYEEFKGTGNMEIHLDRRMHEKRIYPAINVNRSGTRREELLIKPELLQKVWVLRKLLYPMDELEAAEFLIDKLKGTKSNSEFFDSMRRG
;
A
#
# COMPACT_ATOMS: atom_id res chain seq x y z
N MET A 1 -15.88 16.77 -17.95
CA MET A 1 -16.43 15.71 -17.08
C MET A 1 -15.39 14.63 -16.98
N GLN A 2 -15.08 14.20 -15.78
CA GLN A 2 -14.07 13.15 -15.56
C GLN A 2 -14.73 11.78 -15.50
N LEU A 3 -14.10 10.78 -16.10
CA LEU A 3 -14.55 9.38 -16.07
C LEU A 3 -14.54 8.84 -14.64
N SER A 4 -13.53 9.18 -13.84
CA SER A 4 -13.40 8.82 -12.42
C SER A 4 -14.56 9.34 -11.57
N GLU A 5 -15.03 10.58 -11.80
CA GLU A 5 -16.18 11.14 -11.08
C GLU A 5 -17.46 10.32 -11.34
N LEU A 6 -17.70 9.91 -12.59
CA LEU A 6 -18.85 9.07 -12.91
C LEU A 6 -18.80 7.70 -12.26
N LYS A 7 -17.60 7.13 -12.12
CA LYS A 7 -17.40 5.83 -11.46
C LYS A 7 -17.78 5.86 -9.98
N THR A 8 -17.60 6.99 -9.28
CA THR A 8 -17.95 7.13 -7.85
C THR A 8 -19.44 7.25 -7.61
N LEU A 9 -20.23 7.67 -8.61
CA LEU A 9 -21.67 7.87 -8.47
C LEU A 9 -22.41 6.55 -8.29
N HIS A 10 -23.52 6.60 -7.52
CA HIS A 10 -24.43 5.47 -7.38
C HIS A 10 -25.21 5.27 -8.68
N VAL A 11 -25.63 4.01 -8.97
CA VAL A 11 -26.35 3.66 -10.23
C VAL A 11 -27.59 4.52 -10.40
N THR A 12 -28.34 4.83 -9.35
CA THR A 12 -29.52 5.70 -9.39
C THR A 12 -29.21 7.09 -9.90
N GLN A 13 -28.12 7.71 -9.45
CA GLN A 13 -27.67 9.03 -9.91
C GLN A 13 -27.26 9.01 -11.40
N LEU A 14 -26.59 7.93 -11.83
CA LEU A 14 -26.22 7.75 -13.24
C LEU A 14 -27.46 7.57 -14.12
N VAL A 15 -28.49 6.86 -13.66
CA VAL A 15 -29.78 6.70 -14.38
C VAL A 15 -30.49 8.04 -14.49
N GLU A 16 -30.55 8.83 -13.42
CA GLU A 16 -31.12 10.19 -13.44
C GLU A 16 -30.39 11.08 -14.45
N MET A 17 -29.04 11.07 -14.40
CA MET A 17 -28.23 11.83 -15.37
C MET A 17 -28.47 11.35 -16.82
N ALA A 18 -28.60 10.04 -17.05
CA ALA A 18 -28.87 9.47 -18.36
C ALA A 18 -30.26 9.86 -18.87
N THR A 19 -31.26 9.89 -17.99
CA THR A 19 -32.64 10.32 -18.31
C THR A 19 -32.66 11.79 -18.70
N VAL A 20 -32.00 12.67 -17.94
CA VAL A 20 -31.88 14.10 -18.26
C VAL A 20 -31.16 14.33 -19.60
N ASN A 21 -30.24 13.44 -19.98
CA ASN A 21 -29.53 13.50 -21.25
C ASN A 21 -30.20 12.71 -22.36
N GLU A 22 -31.48 12.31 -22.23
CA GLU A 22 -32.30 11.63 -23.22
C GLU A 22 -31.70 10.31 -23.74
N ILE A 23 -30.99 9.56 -22.84
CA ILE A 23 -30.44 8.26 -23.21
C ILE A 23 -31.54 7.21 -23.06
N GLU A 24 -31.94 6.61 -24.19
CA GLU A 24 -32.94 5.57 -24.21
C GLU A 24 -32.52 4.31 -23.49
N GLY A 25 -33.44 3.71 -22.73
CA GLY A 25 -33.21 2.43 -22.06
C GLY A 25 -32.22 2.47 -20.85
N ALA A 26 -31.92 3.64 -20.30
CA ALA A 26 -30.99 3.85 -19.20
C ALA A 26 -31.19 2.87 -18.01
N ASN A 27 -32.45 2.56 -17.68
CA ASN A 27 -32.82 1.67 -16.55
C ASN A 27 -32.43 0.18 -16.79
N ARG A 28 -32.07 -0.19 -18.01
CA ARG A 28 -31.70 -1.58 -18.38
C ARG A 28 -30.21 -1.75 -18.58
N LEU A 29 -29.44 -0.66 -18.58
CA LEU A 29 -28.01 -0.66 -18.78
C LEU A 29 -27.28 -1.00 -17.47
N ARG A 30 -26.17 -1.71 -17.58
CA ARG A 30 -25.22 -1.90 -16.48
C ARG A 30 -24.53 -0.57 -16.15
N LYS A 31 -24.00 -0.43 -14.95
CA LYS A 31 -23.30 0.80 -14.51
C LYS A 31 -22.25 1.27 -15.54
N GLN A 32 -21.46 0.36 -16.05
CA GLN A 32 -20.41 0.64 -17.06
C GLN A 32 -20.98 1.13 -18.39
N ASP A 33 -22.04 0.47 -18.88
CA ASP A 33 -22.71 0.85 -20.13
C ASP A 33 -23.38 2.22 -20.01
N LEU A 34 -23.92 2.55 -18.83
CA LEU A 34 -24.47 3.88 -18.51
C LEU A 34 -23.39 4.97 -18.55
N ILE A 35 -22.25 4.74 -17.93
CA ILE A 35 -21.12 5.68 -17.95
C ILE A 35 -20.65 5.89 -19.38
N PHE A 36 -20.51 4.81 -20.14
CA PHE A 36 -20.13 4.87 -21.55
C PHE A 36 -21.13 5.69 -22.39
N ALA A 37 -22.44 5.43 -22.23
CA ALA A 37 -23.49 6.14 -22.94
C ALA A 37 -23.51 7.62 -22.59
N LEU A 38 -23.33 7.99 -21.31
CA LEU A 38 -23.25 9.38 -20.86
C LEU A 38 -22.06 10.11 -21.48
N LEU A 39 -20.88 9.50 -21.48
CA LEU A 39 -19.67 10.08 -22.08
C LEU A 39 -19.81 10.22 -23.59
N LYS A 40 -20.38 9.22 -24.28
CA LYS A 40 -20.63 9.25 -25.72
C LYS A 40 -21.62 10.37 -26.09
N ASN A 41 -22.66 10.57 -25.30
CA ASN A 41 -23.64 11.64 -25.51
C ASN A 41 -22.99 13.02 -25.37
N ARG A 42 -22.17 13.23 -24.33
CA ARG A 42 -21.44 14.49 -24.13
C ARG A 42 -20.42 14.76 -25.22
N ALA A 43 -19.67 13.75 -25.65
CA ALA A 43 -18.76 13.89 -26.79
C ALA A 43 -19.48 14.33 -28.08
N LYS A 44 -20.69 13.80 -28.33
CA LYS A 44 -21.52 14.25 -29.46
C LYS A 44 -21.95 15.71 -29.36
N LYS A 45 -22.09 16.24 -28.14
CA LYS A 45 -22.41 17.66 -27.88
C LYS A 45 -21.19 18.58 -27.98
N GLY A 46 -19.98 18.03 -28.25
CA GLY A 46 -18.73 18.79 -28.37
C GLY A 46 -18.00 19.04 -27.03
N ASP A 47 -18.43 18.44 -25.94
CA ASP A 47 -17.75 18.56 -24.66
C ASP A 47 -16.50 17.70 -24.62
N SER A 48 -15.38 18.26 -24.10
CA SER A 48 -14.17 17.47 -23.79
C SER A 48 -14.43 16.49 -22.66
N ILE A 49 -13.92 15.28 -22.84
CA ILE A 49 -13.99 14.20 -21.86
C ILE A 49 -12.58 13.97 -21.33
N PHE A 50 -12.48 13.81 -20.01
CA PHE A 50 -11.21 13.56 -19.34
C PHE A 50 -11.24 12.19 -18.65
N GLY A 51 -10.07 11.55 -18.63
CA GLY A 51 -9.87 10.28 -17.97
C GLY A 51 -8.50 10.23 -17.30
N ASP A 52 -8.38 9.35 -16.35
CA ASP A 52 -7.17 9.09 -15.59
C ASP A 52 -6.99 7.60 -15.35
N GLY A 53 -5.78 7.21 -15.00
CA GLY A 53 -5.44 5.83 -14.65
C GLY A 53 -3.94 5.60 -14.56
N THR A 54 -3.59 4.41 -14.14
CA THR A 54 -2.20 3.95 -14.06
C THR A 54 -1.82 3.20 -15.32
N LEU A 55 -0.76 3.62 -15.99
CA LEU A 55 -0.31 3.05 -17.26
C LEU A 55 0.28 1.65 -17.05
N GLU A 56 -0.20 0.71 -17.84
CA GLU A 56 0.44 -0.57 -18.12
C GLU A 56 0.90 -0.58 -19.57
N VAL A 57 2.21 -0.64 -19.80
CA VAL A 57 2.79 -0.75 -21.14
C VAL A 57 2.89 -2.23 -21.51
N LEU A 58 2.32 -2.59 -22.66
CA LEU A 58 2.34 -3.95 -23.17
C LEU A 58 3.58 -4.20 -24.05
N PRO A 59 3.97 -5.47 -24.27
CA PRO A 59 5.16 -5.82 -25.06
C PRO A 59 5.16 -5.22 -26.48
N ASP A 60 3.98 -5.01 -27.07
CA ASP A 60 3.82 -4.41 -28.41
C ASP A 60 4.07 -2.88 -28.42
N GLY A 61 4.39 -2.28 -27.28
CA GLY A 61 4.76 -0.88 -27.15
C GLY A 61 3.60 0.11 -27.02
N PHE A 62 2.35 -0.32 -27.06
CA PHE A 62 1.19 0.48 -26.64
C PHE A 62 0.83 0.17 -25.19
N GLY A 63 -0.10 0.91 -24.61
CA GLY A 63 -0.49 0.69 -23.22
C GLY A 63 -1.96 0.99 -22.96
N PHE A 64 -2.37 0.69 -21.72
CA PHE A 64 -3.68 1.02 -21.18
C PHE A 64 -3.57 1.71 -19.84
N LEU A 65 -4.43 2.69 -19.60
CA LEU A 65 -4.63 3.24 -18.27
C LEU A 65 -5.59 2.33 -17.52
N ARG A 66 -5.09 1.70 -16.46
CA ARG A 66 -5.83 0.79 -15.58
C ARG A 66 -6.37 1.54 -14.37
N SER A 67 -7.54 1.13 -13.88
CA SER A 67 -8.15 1.73 -12.70
C SER A 67 -7.71 1.02 -11.40
N PRO A 68 -7.38 1.76 -10.32
CA PRO A 68 -7.19 1.17 -9.00
C PRO A 68 -8.48 0.53 -8.46
N ASP A 69 -9.67 1.02 -8.84
CA ASP A 69 -10.96 0.46 -8.42
C ASP A 69 -11.15 -1.01 -8.84
N THR A 70 -10.52 -1.42 -9.93
CA THR A 70 -10.48 -2.80 -10.41
C THR A 70 -9.19 -3.51 -10.02
N SER A 71 -8.42 -2.95 -9.11
CA SER A 71 -7.08 -3.43 -8.73
C SER A 71 -6.20 -3.70 -9.95
N TYR A 72 -6.25 -2.79 -10.94
CA TYR A 72 -5.50 -2.85 -12.22
C TYR A 72 -5.83 -4.04 -13.12
N LEU A 73 -6.98 -4.69 -12.94
CA LEU A 73 -7.49 -5.67 -13.92
C LEU A 73 -7.81 -5.01 -15.24
N ALA A 74 -7.57 -5.75 -16.32
CA ALA A 74 -8.07 -5.37 -17.64
C ALA A 74 -9.59 -5.23 -17.62
N SER A 75 -10.07 -4.07 -18.06
CA SER A 75 -11.48 -3.72 -18.07
C SER A 75 -11.87 -3.10 -19.42
N THR A 76 -13.16 -3.14 -19.74
CA THR A 76 -13.72 -2.43 -20.89
C THR A 76 -13.60 -0.91 -20.77
N ASP A 77 -13.38 -0.40 -19.56
CA ASP A 77 -13.25 1.03 -19.25
C ASP A 77 -11.80 1.53 -19.36
N ASP A 78 -10.87 0.66 -19.73
CA ASP A 78 -9.47 1.04 -19.87
C ASP A 78 -9.29 2.03 -21.04
N ILE A 79 -8.33 2.91 -20.88
CA ILE A 79 -8.06 3.95 -21.87
C ILE A 79 -6.79 3.57 -22.63
N TYR A 80 -6.89 3.45 -23.93
CA TYR A 80 -5.76 3.14 -24.81
C TYR A 80 -4.78 4.31 -24.88
N VAL A 81 -3.48 3.98 -24.78
CA VAL A 81 -2.36 4.94 -24.93
C VAL A 81 -1.47 4.48 -26.08
N SER A 82 -1.25 5.37 -27.04
CA SER A 82 -0.49 5.04 -28.24
C SER A 82 1.03 4.95 -27.98
N PRO A 83 1.77 4.16 -28.76
CA PRO A 83 3.23 4.08 -28.68
C PRO A 83 3.92 5.44 -28.88
N SER A 84 3.35 6.31 -29.68
CA SER A 84 3.88 7.66 -29.92
C SER A 84 3.81 8.55 -28.69
N GLN A 85 2.71 8.48 -27.92
CA GLN A 85 2.57 9.21 -26.65
C GLN A 85 3.53 8.67 -25.59
N ILE A 86 3.65 7.34 -25.47
CA ILE A 86 4.57 6.67 -24.54
C ILE A 86 6.00 7.14 -24.82
N ARG A 87 6.46 7.13 -26.07
CA ARG A 87 7.81 7.60 -26.43
C ARG A 87 7.98 9.10 -26.24
N ARG A 88 6.97 9.90 -26.63
CA ARG A 88 7.05 11.37 -26.56
C ARG A 88 7.29 11.88 -25.13
N PHE A 89 6.62 11.30 -24.15
CA PHE A 89 6.65 11.73 -22.75
C PHE A 89 7.51 10.83 -21.87
N ASN A 90 8.24 9.85 -22.46
CA ASN A 90 9.06 8.88 -21.72
C ASN A 90 8.26 8.18 -20.63
N LEU A 91 7.07 7.69 -20.97
CA LEU A 91 6.17 7.05 -20.02
C LEU A 91 6.58 5.60 -19.77
N HIS A 92 6.37 5.15 -18.54
CA HIS A 92 6.66 3.80 -18.09
C HIS A 92 5.44 3.19 -17.41
N THR A 93 5.42 1.87 -17.32
CA THR A 93 4.44 1.17 -16.48
C THR A 93 4.48 1.72 -15.06
N GLY A 94 3.31 2.02 -14.49
CA GLY A 94 3.16 2.61 -13.17
C GLY A 94 2.94 4.12 -13.18
N ASP A 95 3.23 4.84 -14.27
CA ASP A 95 2.91 6.27 -14.36
C ASP A 95 1.40 6.49 -14.27
N THR A 96 0.97 7.38 -13.40
CA THR A 96 -0.43 7.83 -13.31
C THR A 96 -0.62 8.99 -14.26
N ILE A 97 -1.54 8.84 -15.22
CA ILE A 97 -1.77 9.79 -16.31
C ILE A 97 -3.18 10.35 -16.21
N GLU A 98 -3.29 11.66 -16.34
CA GLU A 98 -4.55 12.38 -16.48
C GLU A 98 -4.55 13.09 -17.84
N GLY A 99 -5.66 13.07 -18.56
CA GLY A 99 -5.72 13.75 -19.84
C GLY A 99 -7.05 13.68 -20.56
N GLU A 100 -7.11 14.37 -21.69
CA GLU A 100 -8.26 14.35 -22.56
C GLU A 100 -8.34 13.03 -23.32
N ILE A 101 -9.53 12.44 -23.33
CA ILE A 101 -9.82 11.18 -24.00
C ILE A 101 -10.90 11.38 -25.08
N ARG A 102 -10.93 10.48 -26.05
CA ARG A 102 -12.00 10.39 -27.03
C ARG A 102 -12.76 9.07 -26.92
N THR A 103 -13.99 9.09 -27.37
CA THR A 103 -14.79 7.89 -27.53
C THR A 103 -14.21 6.95 -28.59
N PRO A 104 -14.45 5.62 -28.48
CA PRO A 104 -14.08 4.68 -29.50
C PRO A 104 -14.71 5.04 -30.86
N LYS A 105 -13.93 4.89 -31.93
CA LYS A 105 -14.41 4.95 -33.32
C LYS A 105 -15.02 3.61 -33.74
N ASP A 106 -15.64 3.57 -34.91
CA ASP A 106 -16.17 2.32 -35.46
C ASP A 106 -15.05 1.26 -35.55
N GLY A 107 -15.27 0.10 -34.91
CA GLY A 107 -14.30 -0.98 -34.82
C GLY A 107 -13.34 -0.91 -33.63
N GLU A 108 -13.29 0.18 -32.89
CA GLU A 108 -12.51 0.30 -31.63
C GLU A 108 -13.37 -0.11 -30.42
N ARG A 109 -12.73 -0.68 -29.40
CA ARG A 109 -13.41 -1.11 -28.15
C ARG A 109 -13.19 -0.15 -26.99
N TYR A 110 -12.08 0.58 -26.99
CA TYR A 110 -11.62 1.36 -25.84
C TYR A 110 -11.65 2.86 -26.13
N PHE A 111 -11.83 3.65 -25.06
CA PHE A 111 -11.48 5.06 -25.11
C PHE A 111 -9.99 5.21 -25.47
N ALA A 112 -9.63 6.31 -26.09
CA ALA A 112 -8.24 6.58 -26.45
C ALA A 112 -7.80 7.93 -25.88
N LEU A 113 -6.60 7.95 -25.28
CA LEU A 113 -5.97 9.18 -24.81
C LEU A 113 -5.59 10.05 -26.01
N VAL A 114 -6.08 11.29 -26.03
CA VAL A 114 -5.79 12.28 -27.08
C VAL A 114 -4.66 13.20 -26.65
N LYS A 115 -4.73 13.70 -25.43
CA LYS A 115 -3.78 14.65 -24.86
C LYS A 115 -3.40 14.26 -23.44
N VAL A 116 -2.12 14.29 -23.12
CA VAL A 116 -1.62 14.11 -21.76
C VAL A 116 -1.60 15.47 -21.08
N ASP A 117 -2.35 15.65 -20.00
CA ASP A 117 -2.40 16.90 -19.24
C ASP A 117 -1.49 16.83 -18.00
N LYS A 118 -1.44 15.65 -17.32
CA LYS A 118 -0.55 15.42 -16.16
C LYS A 118 0.03 14.00 -16.18
N VAL A 119 1.22 13.88 -15.61
CA VAL A 119 1.90 12.62 -15.31
C VAL A 119 2.32 12.66 -13.85
N ASN A 120 1.83 11.72 -13.03
CA ASN A 120 2.07 11.65 -11.58
C ASN A 120 1.78 12.99 -10.84
N SER A 121 0.71 13.66 -11.25
CA SER A 121 0.26 14.98 -10.78
C SER A 121 1.13 16.16 -11.21
N ASP A 122 2.20 15.96 -11.96
CA ASP A 122 3.08 17.00 -12.49
C ASP A 122 2.80 17.24 -13.98
N VAL A 123 3.38 18.33 -14.50
CA VAL A 123 3.30 18.62 -15.94
C VAL A 123 4.07 17.57 -16.76
N PRO A 124 3.59 17.18 -17.96
CA PRO A 124 4.19 16.09 -18.74
C PRO A 124 5.68 16.31 -19.10
N GLU A 125 6.13 17.56 -19.19
CA GLU A 125 7.52 17.90 -19.44
C GLU A 125 8.45 17.50 -18.30
N ALA A 126 7.99 17.51 -17.05
CA ALA A 126 8.75 17.07 -15.88
C ALA A 126 9.05 15.54 -15.95
N ALA A 127 8.12 14.77 -16.49
CA ALA A 127 8.28 13.31 -16.63
C ALA A 127 9.42 12.92 -17.58
N LYS A 128 9.77 13.75 -18.57
CA LYS A 128 10.83 13.45 -19.54
C LYS A 128 12.22 13.42 -18.94
N ASN A 129 12.47 14.26 -17.94
CA ASN A 129 13.78 14.48 -17.35
C ASN A 129 13.92 13.86 -15.97
N LYS A 130 12.99 13.01 -15.58
CA LYS A 130 13.05 12.32 -14.29
C LYS A 130 14.22 11.34 -14.23
N ILE A 131 14.83 11.23 -13.06
CA ILE A 131 15.81 10.20 -12.77
C ILE A 131 15.04 8.91 -12.45
N LEU A 132 15.38 7.81 -13.11
CA LEU A 132 14.75 6.53 -12.86
C LEU A 132 15.04 6.05 -11.44
N PHE A 133 14.07 5.37 -10.83
CA PHE A 133 14.14 4.90 -9.45
C PHE A 133 15.42 4.12 -9.13
N GLU A 134 15.85 3.29 -10.07
CA GLU A 134 17.06 2.47 -9.94
C GLU A 134 18.36 3.27 -9.85
N ASN A 135 18.35 4.51 -10.31
CA ASN A 135 19.50 5.43 -10.32
C ASN A 135 19.47 6.43 -9.14
N LEU A 136 18.40 6.42 -8.33
CA LEU A 136 18.29 7.27 -7.16
C LEU A 136 19.16 6.77 -6.01
N THR A 137 19.73 7.70 -5.23
CA THR A 137 20.66 7.39 -4.13
C THR A 137 19.89 6.95 -2.88
N PRO A 138 20.04 5.67 -2.43
CA PRO A 138 19.33 5.18 -1.27
C PRO A 138 19.97 5.66 0.04
N LEU A 139 19.15 6.12 0.97
CA LEU A 139 19.53 6.47 2.33
C LEU A 139 18.85 5.58 3.37
N HIS A 140 19.37 5.59 4.59
CA HIS A 140 18.64 5.07 5.74
C HIS A 140 17.43 5.97 6.04
N PRO A 141 16.34 5.40 6.62
CA PRO A 141 15.27 6.21 7.18
C PRO A 141 15.81 7.14 8.28
N ASP A 142 15.56 8.45 8.16
CA ASP A 142 16.00 9.50 9.07
C ASP A 142 14.88 10.46 9.50
N GLU A 143 13.70 10.33 8.91
CA GLU A 143 12.48 11.03 9.27
C GLU A 143 11.40 10.03 9.68
N ALA A 144 10.95 10.11 10.94
CA ALA A 144 9.95 9.20 11.49
C ALA A 144 8.53 9.61 11.10
N PHE A 145 7.70 8.63 10.75
CA PHE A 145 6.25 8.80 10.79
C PHE A 145 5.79 8.84 12.24
N LYS A 146 5.03 9.85 12.61
CA LYS A 146 4.38 9.91 13.91
C LYS A 146 3.04 9.18 13.81
N LEU A 147 2.88 8.11 14.59
CA LEU A 147 1.63 7.35 14.65
C LEU A 147 0.75 7.76 15.84
N GLU A 148 1.32 8.38 16.86
CA GLU A 148 0.56 8.97 17.96
C GLU A 148 -0.38 10.07 17.43
N ARG A 149 -1.65 10.03 17.87
CA ARG A 149 -2.68 11.01 17.53
C ARG A 149 -3.30 11.60 18.79
N ASP A 150 -3.85 12.80 18.71
CA ASP A 150 -4.61 13.42 19.83
C ASP A 150 -6.07 12.95 19.80
N ILE A 151 -6.27 11.66 20.06
CA ILE A 151 -7.58 11.02 20.17
C ILE A 151 -7.65 10.10 21.38
N LYS A 152 -8.83 9.97 21.97
CA LYS A 152 -9.09 9.08 23.12
C LYS A 152 -9.51 7.66 22.71
N ALA A 153 -9.05 7.16 21.57
CA ALA A 153 -9.41 5.85 21.07
C ALA A 153 -8.29 4.82 21.36
N GLU A 154 -8.66 3.55 21.47
CA GLU A 154 -7.71 2.44 21.69
C GLU A 154 -6.68 2.35 20.56
N GLU A 155 -7.04 2.72 19.34
CA GLU A 155 -6.11 2.76 18.20
C GLU A 155 -4.93 3.71 18.42
N ASN A 156 -5.09 4.77 19.22
CA ASN A 156 -3.98 5.65 19.58
C ASN A 156 -2.93 4.93 20.44
N ILE A 157 -3.34 3.99 21.29
CA ILE A 157 -2.39 3.17 22.08
C ILE A 157 -1.50 2.35 21.14
N THR A 158 -2.07 1.80 20.05
CA THR A 158 -1.29 1.10 19.03
C THR A 158 -0.21 2.01 18.44
N GLY A 159 -0.57 3.19 17.97
CA GLY A 159 0.37 4.16 17.39
C GLY A 159 1.45 4.58 18.39
N ARG A 160 1.06 4.87 19.64
CA ARG A 160 1.97 5.27 20.72
C ARG A 160 3.00 4.18 21.07
N ILE A 161 2.58 2.92 21.12
CA ILE A 161 3.49 1.79 21.37
C ILE A 161 4.47 1.65 20.21
N ILE A 162 4.01 1.70 18.96
CA ILE A 162 4.88 1.58 17.79
C ILE A 162 5.93 2.71 17.78
N ASP A 163 5.52 3.95 18.02
CA ASP A 163 6.44 5.10 18.07
C ASP A 163 7.55 4.93 19.14
N ILE A 164 7.26 4.22 20.22
CA ILE A 164 8.24 3.97 21.32
C ILE A 164 9.11 2.75 21.00
N VAL A 165 8.49 1.64 20.56
CA VAL A 165 9.13 0.32 20.53
C VAL A 165 9.76 0.02 19.17
N ALA A 166 9.10 0.39 18.11
CA ALA A 166 9.51 0.10 16.73
C ALA A 166 9.14 1.26 15.80
N PRO A 167 9.77 2.45 15.97
CA PRO A 167 9.46 3.62 15.16
C PRO A 167 9.65 3.32 13.67
N ILE A 168 8.76 3.89 12.86
CA ILE A 168 8.75 3.71 11.41
C ILE A 168 9.24 4.99 10.76
N GLY A 169 10.30 4.90 9.96
CA GLY A 169 10.80 6.02 9.18
C GLY A 169 10.38 5.98 7.72
N LYS A 170 10.44 7.13 7.06
CA LYS A 170 10.29 7.22 5.61
C LYS A 170 11.39 6.38 4.92
N GLY A 171 10.99 5.43 4.10
CA GLY A 171 11.91 4.45 3.51
C GLY A 171 12.08 3.14 4.29
N GLN A 172 11.31 2.91 5.34
CA GLN A 172 11.39 1.72 6.18
C GLN A 172 10.98 0.45 5.41
N ARG A 173 11.72 -0.64 5.65
CA ARG A 173 11.36 -2.02 5.28
C ARG A 173 10.94 -2.76 6.54
N GLY A 174 9.65 -2.69 6.88
CA GLY A 174 9.13 -3.25 8.12
C GLY A 174 8.35 -4.55 7.92
N LEU A 175 8.51 -5.48 8.86
CA LEU A 175 7.71 -6.68 8.96
C LEU A 175 6.82 -6.63 10.20
N ILE A 176 5.53 -6.92 10.02
CA ILE A 176 4.61 -7.25 11.10
C ILE A 176 4.52 -8.77 11.16
N VAL A 177 5.26 -9.36 12.08
CA VAL A 177 5.34 -10.81 12.26
C VAL A 177 4.16 -11.27 13.07
N SER A 178 3.26 -12.03 12.44
CA SER A 178 1.96 -12.35 13.01
C SER A 178 1.65 -13.85 12.96
N PRO A 179 1.40 -14.50 14.10
CA PRO A 179 0.70 -15.77 14.10
C PRO A 179 -0.77 -15.57 13.70
N PRO A 180 -1.48 -16.64 13.29
CA PRO A 180 -2.89 -16.56 12.99
C PRO A 180 -3.70 -16.01 14.17
N LYS A 181 -4.72 -15.17 13.89
CA LYS A 181 -5.63 -14.59 14.88
C LYS A 181 -4.95 -13.70 15.94
N ALA A 182 -3.92 -12.95 15.58
CA ALA A 182 -3.25 -12.02 16.49
C ALA A 182 -3.59 -10.54 16.26
N GLY A 183 -4.55 -10.22 15.39
CA GLY A 183 -5.02 -8.84 15.15
C GLY A 183 -4.23 -8.06 14.09
N LYS A 184 -3.57 -8.75 13.13
CA LYS A 184 -2.77 -8.11 12.06
C LYS A 184 -3.54 -7.05 11.27
N THR A 185 -4.76 -7.35 10.84
CA THR A 185 -5.60 -6.47 10.00
C THR A 185 -5.96 -5.18 10.74
N VAL A 186 -6.37 -5.29 12.01
CA VAL A 186 -6.68 -4.14 12.88
C VAL A 186 -5.44 -3.26 13.07
N MET A 187 -4.27 -3.85 13.24
CA MET A 187 -3.02 -3.09 13.35
C MET A 187 -2.72 -2.30 12.08
N LEU A 188 -2.86 -2.91 10.90
CA LEU A 188 -2.69 -2.21 9.63
C LEU A 188 -3.69 -1.06 9.46
N GLN A 189 -4.95 -1.23 9.87
CA GLN A 189 -5.96 -0.16 9.86
C GLN A 189 -5.54 1.00 10.77
N HIS A 190 -5.10 0.71 12.01
CA HIS A 190 -4.63 1.73 12.94
C HIS A 190 -3.43 2.51 12.39
N MET A 191 -2.47 1.81 11.77
CA MET A 191 -1.32 2.44 11.12
C MET A 191 -1.75 3.30 9.93
N ALA A 192 -2.64 2.79 9.08
CA ALA A 192 -3.17 3.54 7.94
C ALA A 192 -3.87 4.83 8.37
N HIS A 193 -4.74 4.76 9.39
CA HIS A 193 -5.42 5.93 9.95
C HIS A 193 -4.44 6.95 10.53
N ALA A 194 -3.41 6.48 11.24
CA ALA A 194 -2.41 7.35 11.85
C ALA A 194 -1.55 8.07 10.78
N ILE A 195 -1.10 7.34 9.77
CA ILE A 195 -0.29 7.91 8.67
C ILE A 195 -1.10 8.98 7.93
N ILE A 196 -2.33 8.69 7.53
CA ILE A 196 -3.18 9.66 6.80
C ILE A 196 -3.49 10.90 7.65
N ALA A 197 -3.71 10.71 8.96
CA ALA A 197 -4.05 11.82 9.85
C ALA A 197 -2.84 12.75 10.10
N ASN A 198 -1.64 12.20 10.23
CA ASN A 198 -0.44 12.94 10.61
C ASN A 198 0.44 13.36 9.41
N ALA A 199 0.32 12.67 8.27
CA ALA A 199 1.07 12.93 7.04
C ALA A 199 0.14 12.85 5.81
N PRO A 200 -0.79 13.81 5.64
CA PRO A 200 -1.80 13.77 4.57
C PRO A 200 -1.22 13.92 3.15
N GLU A 201 0.03 14.37 3.04
CA GLU A 201 0.76 14.48 1.77
C GLU A 201 1.27 13.13 1.24
N VAL A 202 1.31 12.12 2.10
CA VAL A 202 1.82 10.79 1.76
C VAL A 202 0.83 10.03 0.89
N VAL A 203 1.34 9.37 -0.14
CA VAL A 203 0.53 8.46 -0.95
C VAL A 203 0.48 7.11 -0.25
N LEU A 204 -0.68 6.78 0.32
CA LEU A 204 -0.90 5.50 1.00
C LEU A 204 -1.56 4.50 0.05
N ILE A 205 -0.92 3.34 -0.10
CA ILE A 205 -1.44 2.19 -0.84
C ILE A 205 -1.56 1.01 0.13
N VAL A 206 -2.75 0.45 0.27
CA VAL A 206 -2.99 -0.79 1.01
C VAL A 206 -3.18 -1.91 -0.01
N MET A 207 -2.33 -2.92 0.06
CA MET A 207 -2.37 -4.06 -0.85
C MET A 207 -2.72 -5.34 -0.09
N LEU A 208 -3.85 -5.94 -0.47
CA LEU A 208 -4.38 -7.16 0.15
C LEU A 208 -4.26 -8.32 -0.84
N ILE A 209 -3.42 -9.31 -0.52
CA ILE A 209 -3.13 -10.46 -1.37
C ILE A 209 -3.62 -11.74 -0.71
N ASP A 210 -4.47 -12.48 -1.43
CA ASP A 210 -5.05 -13.76 -0.98
C ASP A 210 -5.83 -13.60 0.35
N GLU A 211 -6.43 -12.41 0.56
CA GLU A 211 -7.30 -12.11 1.70
C GLU A 211 -8.77 -12.30 1.33
N ARG A 212 -9.65 -12.26 2.33
CA ARG A 212 -11.09 -12.50 2.15
C ARG A 212 -11.79 -11.25 1.59
N PRO A 213 -12.82 -11.40 0.73
CA PRO A 213 -13.56 -10.27 0.18
C PRO A 213 -14.16 -9.34 1.23
N GLU A 214 -14.63 -9.88 2.36
CA GLU A 214 -15.17 -9.10 3.48
C GLU A 214 -14.09 -8.22 4.14
N GLU A 215 -12.85 -8.71 4.30
CA GLU A 215 -11.73 -7.95 4.84
C GLU A 215 -11.30 -6.83 3.88
N VAL A 216 -11.36 -7.10 2.58
CA VAL A 216 -11.12 -6.08 1.54
C VAL A 216 -12.16 -4.97 1.63
N THR A 217 -13.44 -5.32 1.72
CA THR A 217 -14.53 -4.35 1.83
C THR A 217 -14.40 -3.49 3.09
N GLU A 218 -14.05 -4.10 4.21
CA GLU A 218 -13.83 -3.40 5.47
C GLU A 218 -12.68 -2.38 5.34
N MET A 219 -11.55 -2.80 4.77
CA MET A 219 -10.39 -1.93 4.54
C MET A 219 -10.75 -0.75 3.63
N GLN A 220 -11.45 -1.00 2.52
CA GLN A 220 -11.90 0.04 1.58
C GLN A 220 -12.83 1.07 2.22
N ARG A 221 -13.65 0.65 3.20
CA ARG A 221 -14.57 1.55 3.91
C ARG A 221 -13.91 2.34 5.02
N SER A 222 -12.89 1.76 5.67
CA SER A 222 -12.24 2.35 6.84
C SER A 222 -11.05 3.24 6.48
N VAL A 223 -10.31 2.92 5.42
CA VAL A 223 -9.06 3.61 5.07
C VAL A 223 -9.25 4.62 3.94
N ARG A 224 -8.82 5.85 4.15
CA ARG A 224 -8.76 6.89 3.12
C ARG A 224 -7.40 6.79 2.39
N GLY A 225 -7.31 5.84 1.46
CA GLY A 225 -6.12 5.59 0.66
C GLY A 225 -6.48 4.73 -0.53
N GLU A 226 -5.52 4.43 -1.37
CA GLU A 226 -5.72 3.47 -2.43
C GLU A 226 -5.71 2.05 -1.86
N VAL A 227 -6.81 1.31 -1.98
CA VAL A 227 -6.90 -0.09 -1.55
C VAL A 227 -7.01 -0.96 -2.79
N VAL A 228 -6.00 -1.77 -3.02
CA VAL A 228 -5.95 -2.74 -4.12
C VAL A 228 -5.90 -4.15 -3.56
N SER A 229 -6.54 -5.08 -4.24
CA SER A 229 -6.66 -6.44 -3.73
C SER A 229 -6.65 -7.48 -4.83
N SER A 230 -6.26 -8.67 -4.45
CA SER A 230 -6.51 -9.91 -5.16
C SER A 230 -6.90 -10.95 -4.12
N THR A 231 -8.17 -11.36 -4.14
CA THR A 231 -8.78 -12.21 -3.12
C THR A 231 -8.43 -13.68 -3.30
N PHE A 232 -8.68 -14.50 -2.28
CA PHE A 232 -8.26 -15.91 -2.23
C PHE A 232 -8.87 -16.79 -3.34
N ASP A 233 -9.96 -16.36 -3.95
CA ASP A 233 -10.64 -17.03 -5.06
C ASP A 233 -10.03 -16.71 -6.44
N GLU A 234 -9.09 -15.77 -6.51
CA GLU A 234 -8.37 -15.41 -7.74
C GLU A 234 -7.11 -16.26 -7.92
N PRO A 235 -6.65 -16.47 -9.16
CA PRO A 235 -5.46 -17.27 -9.44
C PRO A 235 -4.16 -16.54 -9.01
N ALA A 236 -3.10 -17.31 -8.72
CA ALA A 236 -1.81 -16.78 -8.29
C ALA A 236 -1.19 -15.75 -9.24
N GLN A 237 -1.41 -15.89 -10.55
CA GLN A 237 -0.97 -14.92 -11.56
C GLN A 237 -1.56 -13.53 -11.31
N ARG A 238 -2.79 -13.48 -10.81
CA ARG A 238 -3.47 -12.23 -10.49
C ARG A 238 -2.82 -11.54 -9.29
N HIS A 239 -2.47 -12.29 -8.25
CA HIS A 239 -1.74 -11.77 -7.09
C HIS A 239 -0.42 -11.12 -7.49
N VAL A 240 0.33 -11.80 -8.36
CA VAL A 240 1.61 -11.30 -8.89
C VAL A 240 1.39 -10.02 -9.73
N GLN A 241 0.40 -10.01 -10.63
CA GLN A 241 0.11 -8.87 -11.49
C GLN A 241 -0.22 -7.61 -10.69
N VAL A 242 -1.08 -7.72 -9.67
CA VAL A 242 -1.42 -6.58 -8.79
C VAL A 242 -0.18 -6.05 -8.09
N ALA A 243 0.65 -6.94 -7.53
CA ALA A 243 1.85 -6.54 -6.83
C ALA A 243 2.86 -5.83 -7.76
N GLU A 244 3.04 -6.31 -8.99
CA GLU A 244 3.93 -5.68 -9.96
C GLU A 244 3.42 -4.30 -10.39
N MET A 245 2.12 -4.13 -10.59
CA MET A 245 1.54 -2.82 -10.89
C MET A 245 1.71 -1.82 -9.73
N VAL A 246 1.47 -2.27 -8.50
CA VAL A 246 1.62 -1.43 -7.30
C VAL A 246 3.06 -0.96 -7.12
N ILE A 247 4.04 -1.86 -7.23
CA ILE A 247 5.44 -1.49 -7.03
C ILE A 247 5.95 -0.54 -8.13
N GLU A 248 5.56 -0.76 -9.38
CA GLU A 248 5.93 0.14 -10.47
C GLU A 248 5.28 1.52 -10.29
N LYS A 249 4.01 1.58 -9.89
CA LYS A 249 3.36 2.85 -9.54
C LYS A 249 4.09 3.58 -8.41
N ALA A 250 4.40 2.87 -7.34
CA ALA A 250 5.13 3.45 -6.20
C ALA A 250 6.49 4.03 -6.62
N LYS A 251 7.26 3.30 -7.43
CA LYS A 251 8.53 3.80 -7.97
C LYS A 251 8.37 5.06 -8.81
N ARG A 252 7.35 5.10 -9.70
CA ARG A 252 7.08 6.30 -10.52
C ARG A 252 6.75 7.51 -9.66
N LEU A 253 5.96 7.33 -8.59
CA LEU A 253 5.64 8.42 -7.65
C LEU A 253 6.88 8.92 -6.91
N VAL A 254 7.76 8.02 -6.48
CA VAL A 254 9.03 8.39 -5.82
C VAL A 254 9.97 9.16 -6.76
N GLU A 255 10.03 8.81 -8.05
CA GLU A 255 10.76 9.59 -9.07
C GLU A 255 10.29 11.05 -9.16
N HIS A 256 9.03 11.30 -8.79
CA HIS A 256 8.42 12.62 -8.67
C HIS A 256 8.50 13.18 -7.23
N LYS A 257 9.44 12.68 -6.42
CA LYS A 257 9.71 13.12 -5.04
C LYS A 257 8.53 13.01 -4.08
N LYS A 258 7.62 12.07 -4.34
CA LYS A 258 6.52 11.76 -3.42
C LYS A 258 6.97 10.77 -2.36
N ASP A 259 6.44 10.91 -1.15
CA ASP A 259 6.55 9.90 -0.12
C ASP A 259 5.42 8.88 -0.28
N VAL A 260 5.79 7.63 -0.47
CA VAL A 260 4.83 6.53 -0.70
C VAL A 260 4.94 5.51 0.42
N VAL A 261 3.81 5.10 0.95
CA VAL A 261 3.71 4.01 1.93
C VAL A 261 2.86 2.89 1.35
N ILE A 262 3.41 1.68 1.31
CA ILE A 262 2.69 0.45 0.99
C ILE A 262 2.50 -0.35 2.27
N LEU A 263 1.24 -0.62 2.63
CA LEU A 263 0.87 -1.58 3.66
C LEU A 263 0.42 -2.86 2.96
N LEU A 264 1.19 -3.94 3.13
CA LEU A 264 0.96 -5.21 2.44
C LEU A 264 0.47 -6.30 3.42
N ASP A 265 -0.68 -6.86 3.17
CA ASP A 265 -1.18 -8.07 3.81
C ASP A 265 -1.43 -9.17 2.77
N SER A 266 -0.57 -10.16 2.63
CA SER A 266 0.69 -10.43 3.30
C SER A 266 1.82 -10.76 2.32
N ILE A 267 3.06 -10.49 2.72
CA ILE A 267 4.25 -10.88 1.95
C ILE A 267 4.39 -12.40 1.83
N THR A 268 3.96 -13.15 2.85
CA THR A 268 3.97 -14.61 2.85
C THR A 268 3.11 -15.16 1.73
N ARG A 269 1.90 -14.65 1.56
CA ARG A 269 0.97 -15.08 0.51
C ARG A 269 1.42 -14.63 -0.88
N LEU A 270 1.98 -13.43 -0.97
CA LEU A 270 2.61 -12.95 -2.20
C LEU A 270 3.77 -13.87 -2.63
N ALA A 271 4.63 -14.25 -1.69
CA ALA A 271 5.74 -15.17 -1.96
C ALA A 271 5.27 -16.56 -2.39
N ARG A 272 4.18 -17.07 -1.80
CA ARG A 272 3.52 -18.31 -2.24
C ARG A 272 3.00 -18.21 -3.67
N ALA A 273 2.38 -17.08 -4.03
CA ALA A 273 1.89 -16.84 -5.38
C ALA A 273 3.03 -16.84 -6.40
N TYR A 274 4.15 -16.18 -6.09
CA TYR A 274 5.34 -16.25 -6.94
C TYR A 274 5.90 -17.66 -7.07
N ASN A 275 5.90 -18.45 -5.98
CA ASN A 275 6.33 -19.84 -6.01
C ASN A 275 5.47 -20.73 -6.94
N THR A 276 4.19 -20.37 -7.08
CA THR A 276 3.26 -21.07 -7.99
C THR A 276 3.46 -20.66 -9.44
N VAL A 277 3.78 -19.38 -9.70
CA VAL A 277 3.83 -18.79 -11.04
C VAL A 277 5.19 -18.94 -11.71
N VAL A 278 6.27 -18.91 -10.93
CA VAL A 278 7.64 -18.99 -11.47
C VAL A 278 7.89 -20.37 -12.06
N PRO A 279 8.47 -20.47 -13.27
CA PRO A 279 8.88 -21.76 -13.85
C PRO A 279 9.83 -22.49 -12.91
N ALA A 280 9.62 -23.80 -12.75
CA ALA A 280 10.43 -24.62 -11.86
C ALA A 280 11.90 -24.59 -12.26
N SER A 281 12.78 -24.20 -11.33
CA SER A 281 14.23 -24.19 -11.55
C SER A 281 14.88 -25.57 -11.49
N GLY A 282 14.13 -26.57 -11.02
CA GLY A 282 14.63 -27.90 -10.68
C GLY A 282 15.39 -27.97 -9.33
N LYS A 283 15.54 -26.84 -8.64
CA LYS A 283 16.15 -26.73 -7.31
C LYS A 283 15.12 -26.25 -6.31
N VAL A 284 14.69 -27.15 -5.43
CA VAL A 284 13.70 -26.86 -4.40
C VAL A 284 14.41 -26.75 -3.06
N LEU A 285 14.19 -25.62 -2.37
CA LEU A 285 14.64 -25.37 -1.01
C LEU A 285 13.76 -26.13 0.00
N THR A 286 14.19 -26.17 1.26
CA THR A 286 13.39 -26.69 2.36
C THR A 286 12.00 -26.01 2.38
N GLY A 287 10.95 -26.77 2.66
CA GLY A 287 9.58 -26.26 2.65
C GLY A 287 8.90 -26.16 1.28
N GLY A 288 9.53 -26.66 0.20
CA GLY A 288 8.92 -26.69 -1.13
C GLY A 288 8.99 -25.35 -1.89
N VAL A 289 9.91 -24.47 -1.52
CA VAL A 289 10.13 -23.19 -2.18
C VAL A 289 11.13 -23.37 -3.32
N ASP A 290 10.78 -22.98 -4.56
CA ASP A 290 11.72 -22.94 -5.67
C ASP A 290 12.82 -21.89 -5.42
N ALA A 291 14.06 -22.22 -5.76
CA ALA A 291 15.22 -21.36 -5.53
C ALA A 291 15.06 -19.95 -6.15
N ASN A 292 14.34 -19.82 -7.26
CA ASN A 292 14.12 -18.55 -7.96
C ASN A 292 12.82 -17.82 -7.51
N ALA A 293 11.94 -18.48 -6.77
CA ALA A 293 10.62 -17.96 -6.43
C ALA A 293 10.66 -16.69 -5.58
N LEU A 294 11.63 -16.60 -4.66
CA LEU A 294 11.72 -15.47 -3.71
C LEU A 294 12.45 -14.24 -4.26
N GLN A 295 13.08 -14.32 -5.44
CA GLN A 295 13.84 -13.17 -5.98
C GLN A 295 12.96 -11.95 -6.25
N ARG A 296 11.80 -12.15 -6.91
CA ARG A 296 10.88 -11.04 -7.22
C ARG A 296 10.24 -10.43 -5.97
N PRO A 297 9.64 -11.21 -5.05
CA PRO A 297 9.10 -10.64 -3.81
C PRO A 297 10.18 -10.00 -2.92
N LYS A 298 11.42 -10.50 -2.92
CA LYS A 298 12.55 -9.81 -2.27
C LYS A 298 12.88 -8.47 -2.92
N ARG A 299 12.85 -8.39 -4.25
CA ARG A 299 13.03 -7.12 -4.97
C ARG A 299 11.89 -6.14 -4.67
N PHE A 300 10.66 -6.64 -4.59
CA PHE A 300 9.51 -5.84 -4.18
C PHE A 300 9.75 -5.22 -2.79
N PHE A 301 10.00 -6.04 -1.78
CA PHE A 301 10.22 -5.58 -0.41
C PHE A 301 11.50 -4.76 -0.27
N GLY A 302 12.55 -5.17 -0.96
CA GLY A 302 13.86 -4.49 -0.99
C GLY A 302 13.85 -3.13 -1.72
N ALA A 303 12.80 -2.82 -2.46
CA ALA A 303 12.66 -1.50 -3.10
C ALA A 303 12.46 -0.37 -2.09
N ALA A 304 11.95 -0.66 -0.89
CA ALA A 304 11.74 0.32 0.15
C ALA A 304 13.07 0.98 0.56
N ARG A 305 13.11 2.32 0.45
CA ARG A 305 14.28 3.16 0.76
C ARG A 305 13.89 4.62 0.91
N ASN A 306 14.65 5.35 1.70
CA ASN A 306 14.67 6.81 1.66
C ASN A 306 15.60 7.26 0.54
N ILE A 307 15.37 8.40 -0.07
CA ILE A 307 16.06 8.88 -1.28
C ILE A 307 16.67 10.26 -1.04
N GLU A 308 17.96 10.40 -1.36
CA GLU A 308 18.71 11.65 -1.20
C GLU A 308 18.15 12.79 -2.06
N GLU A 309 17.71 12.48 -3.28
CA GLU A 309 17.13 13.43 -4.23
C GLU A 309 15.72 13.88 -3.85
N GLY A 310 15.13 13.26 -2.82
CA GLY A 310 13.80 13.52 -2.29
C GLY A 310 12.79 12.44 -2.63
N GLY A 311 11.78 12.32 -1.79
CA GLY A 311 10.80 11.23 -1.81
C GLY A 311 11.28 9.99 -1.07
N SER A 312 10.37 9.09 -0.79
CA SER A 312 10.66 7.83 -0.11
C SER A 312 9.67 6.73 -0.49
N LEU A 313 10.11 5.49 -0.41
CA LEU A 313 9.25 4.31 -0.50
C LEU A 313 9.35 3.53 0.80
N THR A 314 8.27 3.49 1.56
CA THR A 314 8.12 2.71 2.78
C THR A 314 7.25 1.50 2.51
N ILE A 315 7.68 0.31 2.92
CA ILE A 315 6.90 -0.92 2.78
C ILE A 315 6.81 -1.58 4.15
N ILE A 316 5.60 -1.70 4.67
CA ILE A 316 5.29 -2.44 5.90
C ILE A 316 4.43 -3.64 5.49
N ALA A 317 4.98 -4.82 5.65
CA ALA A 317 4.34 -6.06 5.21
C ALA A 317 4.08 -7.01 6.38
N THR A 318 2.92 -7.66 6.38
CA THR A 318 2.66 -8.75 7.32
C THR A 318 3.37 -10.03 6.87
N ALA A 319 4.03 -10.70 7.79
CA ALA A 319 4.64 -12.01 7.61
C ALA A 319 3.97 -13.01 8.54
N LEU A 320 3.47 -14.11 7.97
CA LEU A 320 2.76 -15.14 8.72
C LEU A 320 3.75 -16.15 9.32
N ILE A 321 3.59 -16.43 10.60
CA ILE A 321 4.34 -17.45 11.34
C ILE A 321 3.38 -18.39 12.06
N ASP A 322 3.88 -19.53 12.55
CA ASP A 322 3.11 -20.51 13.33
C ASP A 322 1.84 -21.02 12.59
N THR A 323 1.91 -21.08 11.27
CA THR A 323 0.81 -21.56 10.41
C THR A 323 0.78 -23.07 10.27
N GLY A 324 1.80 -23.76 10.77
CA GLY A 324 2.03 -25.19 10.52
C GLY A 324 2.66 -25.49 9.16
N SER A 325 2.97 -24.48 8.36
CA SER A 325 3.58 -24.64 7.04
C SER A 325 5.08 -24.34 7.08
N ARG A 326 5.92 -25.32 6.77
CA ARG A 326 7.37 -25.14 6.64
C ARG A 326 7.74 -24.11 5.54
N MET A 327 6.89 -23.97 4.53
CA MET A 327 7.08 -22.95 3.49
C MET A 327 7.04 -21.54 4.09
N ASP A 328 6.10 -21.27 4.99
CA ASP A 328 5.95 -19.96 5.63
C ASP A 328 7.14 -19.63 6.52
N ASP A 329 7.67 -20.62 7.23
CA ASP A 329 8.86 -20.45 8.06
C ASP A 329 10.09 -20.06 7.20
N VAL A 330 10.28 -20.73 6.06
CA VAL A 330 11.36 -20.40 5.11
C VAL A 330 11.15 -19.00 4.54
N ILE A 331 9.93 -18.65 4.13
CA ILE A 331 9.61 -17.32 3.60
C ILE A 331 9.92 -16.25 4.66
N TYR A 332 9.47 -16.44 5.90
CA TYR A 332 9.73 -15.49 6.98
C TYR A 332 11.24 -15.28 7.20
N GLU A 333 12.02 -16.34 7.34
CA GLU A 333 13.47 -16.24 7.56
C GLU A 333 14.18 -15.50 6.41
N GLU A 334 13.74 -15.71 5.17
CA GLU A 334 14.29 -15.03 4.01
C GLU A 334 13.98 -13.53 3.97
N PHE A 335 12.79 -13.12 4.44
CA PHE A 335 12.41 -11.69 4.52
C PHE A 335 12.94 -10.99 5.77
N LYS A 336 13.08 -11.70 6.87
CA LYS A 336 13.69 -11.20 8.11
C LYS A 336 15.09 -10.63 7.86
N GLY A 337 15.89 -11.31 7.02
CA GLY A 337 17.20 -10.82 6.61
C GLY A 337 17.18 -9.56 5.75
N THR A 338 16.07 -9.29 5.06
CA THR A 338 15.90 -8.13 4.17
C THR A 338 15.31 -6.90 4.90
N GLY A 339 14.50 -7.12 5.93
CA GLY A 339 13.88 -6.07 6.73
C GLY A 339 14.84 -5.34 7.66
N ASN A 340 14.46 -4.12 8.05
CA ASN A 340 15.19 -3.30 9.01
C ASN A 340 14.31 -2.83 10.19
N MET A 341 13.10 -3.39 10.32
CA MET A 341 12.18 -3.15 11.42
C MET A 341 11.25 -4.35 11.55
N GLU A 342 10.94 -4.76 12.76
CA GLU A 342 10.00 -5.84 13.05
C GLU A 342 9.06 -5.45 14.20
N ILE A 343 7.77 -5.73 14.01
CA ILE A 343 6.75 -5.73 15.06
C ILE A 343 6.26 -7.16 15.20
N HIS A 344 6.45 -7.75 16.35
CA HIS A 344 5.99 -9.09 16.66
C HIS A 344 4.64 -9.05 17.36
N LEU A 345 3.64 -9.73 16.82
CA LEU A 345 2.37 -9.97 17.47
C LEU A 345 2.38 -11.30 18.23
N ASP A 346 1.71 -11.34 19.37
CA ASP A 346 1.62 -12.53 20.22
C ASP A 346 0.17 -13.01 20.35
N ARG A 347 -0.09 -14.26 19.93
CA ARG A 347 -1.40 -14.89 20.02
C ARG A 347 -1.92 -15.00 21.44
N ARG A 348 -1.04 -15.24 22.44
CA ARG A 348 -1.40 -15.34 23.86
C ARG A 348 -2.02 -14.06 24.39
N MET A 349 -1.50 -12.89 23.94
CA MET A 349 -2.07 -11.58 24.25
C MET A 349 -3.48 -11.44 23.68
N HIS A 350 -3.68 -11.83 22.42
CA HIS A 350 -5.02 -11.82 21.79
C HIS A 350 -6.01 -12.73 22.55
N GLU A 351 -5.60 -13.93 22.93
CA GLU A 351 -6.42 -14.87 23.70
C GLU A 351 -6.83 -14.30 25.07
N LYS A 352 -5.94 -13.52 25.71
CA LYS A 352 -6.20 -12.80 26.97
C LYS A 352 -6.88 -11.43 26.78
N ARG A 353 -7.23 -11.04 25.54
CA ARG A 353 -7.84 -9.73 25.22
C ARG A 353 -6.96 -8.53 25.57
N ILE A 354 -5.65 -8.68 25.49
CA ILE A 354 -4.68 -7.61 25.65
C ILE A 354 -4.43 -7.00 24.26
N TYR A 355 -4.80 -5.73 24.07
CA TYR A 355 -4.65 -5.02 22.80
C TYR A 355 -3.95 -3.67 22.96
N PRO A 356 -3.06 -3.33 22.00
CA PRO A 356 -2.61 -4.14 20.88
C PRO A 356 -1.76 -5.33 21.32
N ALA A 357 -1.85 -6.44 20.62
CA ALA A 357 -1.15 -7.69 20.97
C ALA A 357 0.33 -7.65 20.52
N ILE A 358 1.04 -6.57 20.83
CA ILE A 358 2.43 -6.34 20.45
C ILE A 358 3.37 -6.91 21.51
N ASN A 359 4.25 -7.81 21.09
CA ASN A 359 5.38 -8.23 21.92
C ASN A 359 6.46 -7.14 21.92
N VAL A 360 6.48 -6.35 22.97
CA VAL A 360 7.35 -5.16 23.09
C VAL A 360 8.83 -5.52 23.20
N ASN A 361 9.17 -6.69 23.75
CA ASN A 361 10.54 -7.13 23.92
C ASN A 361 11.17 -7.68 22.62
N ARG A 362 10.34 -8.19 21.69
CA ARG A 362 10.80 -8.74 20.40
C ARG A 362 10.71 -7.75 19.25
N SER A 363 10.01 -6.64 19.44
CA SER A 363 9.82 -5.63 18.41
C SER A 363 10.90 -4.57 18.44
N GLY A 364 11.26 -4.01 17.29
CA GLY A 364 12.27 -2.96 17.23
C GLY A 364 12.62 -2.52 15.80
N THR A 365 13.31 -1.39 15.71
CA THR A 365 13.79 -0.79 14.46
C THR A 365 15.31 -0.70 14.50
N ARG A 366 15.95 -1.12 13.40
CA ARG A 366 17.41 -0.93 13.23
C ARG A 366 17.69 0.54 12.96
N ARG A 367 18.78 1.06 13.56
CA ARG A 367 19.20 2.45 13.41
C ARG A 367 18.14 3.44 13.92
N GLU A 368 17.40 3.07 14.97
CA GLU A 368 16.39 3.93 15.60
C GLU A 368 16.94 5.29 16.08
N GLU A 369 18.25 5.37 16.30
CA GLU A 369 18.94 6.60 16.65
C GLU A 369 18.86 7.68 15.57
N LEU A 370 18.53 7.31 14.32
CA LEU A 370 18.30 8.26 13.23
C LEU A 370 16.87 8.82 13.24
N LEU A 371 15.93 8.11 13.89
CA LEU A 371 14.50 8.42 13.91
C LEU A 371 14.08 9.11 15.21
N ILE A 372 14.77 8.84 16.30
CA ILE A 372 14.42 9.32 17.64
C ILE A 372 15.45 10.34 18.10
N LYS A 373 14.98 11.47 18.60
CA LYS A 373 15.86 12.50 19.19
C LYS A 373 16.68 11.91 20.34
N PRO A 374 17.97 12.29 20.50
CA PRO A 374 18.87 11.70 21.49
C PRO A 374 18.34 11.69 22.94
N GLU A 375 17.66 12.76 23.34
CA GLU A 375 17.07 12.90 24.69
C GLU A 375 15.93 11.89 24.93
N LEU A 376 15.10 11.65 23.90
CA LEU A 376 14.02 10.68 23.97
C LEU A 376 14.55 9.25 23.87
N LEU A 377 15.57 9.04 23.05
CA LEU A 377 16.21 7.73 22.86
C LEU A 377 16.77 7.18 24.20
N GLN A 378 17.39 8.03 25.01
CA GLN A 378 17.86 7.63 26.34
C GLN A 378 16.70 7.16 27.23
N LYS A 379 15.56 7.85 27.20
CA LYS A 379 14.36 7.44 27.96
C LYS A 379 13.80 6.11 27.45
N VAL A 380 13.78 5.90 26.12
CA VAL A 380 13.36 4.63 25.51
C VAL A 380 14.28 3.48 25.95
N TRP A 381 15.58 3.69 26.01
CA TRP A 381 16.52 2.66 26.48
C TRP A 381 16.33 2.32 27.95
N VAL A 382 16.05 3.31 28.80
CA VAL A 382 15.71 3.07 30.22
C VAL A 382 14.43 2.25 30.32
N LEU A 383 13.41 2.60 29.56
CA LEU A 383 12.16 1.84 29.50
C LEU A 383 12.39 0.38 29.06
N ARG A 384 13.18 0.15 28.01
CA ARG A 384 13.51 -1.21 27.55
C ARG A 384 14.24 -2.03 28.63
N LYS A 385 15.17 -1.42 29.36
CA LYS A 385 15.84 -2.08 30.52
C LYS A 385 14.86 -2.47 31.61
N LEU A 386 13.80 -1.70 31.80
CA LEU A 386 12.74 -2.00 32.76
C LEU A 386 11.85 -3.15 32.28
N LEU A 387 11.50 -3.17 30.97
CA LEU A 387 10.60 -4.17 30.40
C LEU A 387 11.28 -5.52 30.15
N TYR A 388 12.57 -5.53 29.85
CA TYR A 388 13.31 -6.73 29.43
C TYR A 388 13.26 -7.91 30.42
N PRO A 389 13.39 -7.71 31.77
CA PRO A 389 13.29 -8.81 32.73
C PRO A 389 11.88 -9.31 33.01
N MET A 390 10.84 -8.59 32.53
CA MET A 390 9.44 -8.99 32.64
C MET A 390 9.08 -10.09 31.64
N ASP A 391 8.10 -10.94 31.99
CA ASP A 391 7.49 -11.82 31.00
C ASP A 391 6.86 -10.98 29.88
N GLU A 392 6.82 -11.54 28.64
CA GLU A 392 6.35 -10.82 27.45
C GLU A 392 4.92 -10.27 27.61
N LEU A 393 4.05 -11.02 28.31
CA LEU A 393 2.67 -10.58 28.60
C LEU A 393 2.66 -9.45 29.63
N GLU A 394 3.41 -9.62 30.72
CA GLU A 394 3.53 -8.60 31.79
C GLU A 394 4.11 -7.28 31.25
N ALA A 395 5.12 -7.36 30.39
CA ALA A 395 5.73 -6.18 29.78
C ALA A 395 4.73 -5.41 28.91
N ALA A 396 3.93 -6.12 28.13
CA ALA A 396 2.90 -5.50 27.28
C ALA A 396 1.77 -4.87 28.14
N GLU A 397 1.23 -5.61 29.12
CA GLU A 397 0.21 -5.10 30.06
C GLU A 397 0.70 -3.86 30.80
N PHE A 398 1.90 -3.92 31.36
CA PHE A 398 2.51 -2.79 32.07
C PHE A 398 2.59 -1.55 31.17
N LEU A 399 3.11 -1.69 29.96
CA LEU A 399 3.24 -0.55 29.04
C LEU A 399 1.87 0.02 28.63
N ILE A 400 0.92 -0.85 28.28
CA ILE A 400 -0.45 -0.44 27.91
C ILE A 400 -1.11 0.34 29.06
N ASP A 401 -1.05 -0.17 30.28
CA ASP A 401 -1.67 0.48 31.45
C ASP A 401 -1.07 1.85 31.75
N LYS A 402 0.27 1.95 31.66
CA LYS A 402 0.95 3.25 31.84
C LYS A 402 0.60 4.25 30.71
N LEU A 403 0.46 3.79 29.47
CA LEU A 403 0.07 4.64 28.34
C LEU A 403 -1.39 5.08 28.45
N LYS A 404 -2.31 4.22 28.92
CA LYS A 404 -3.72 4.58 29.16
C LYS A 404 -3.86 5.68 30.19
N GLY A 405 -2.95 5.75 31.17
CA GLY A 405 -2.91 6.79 32.20
C GLY A 405 -2.39 8.16 31.73
N THR A 406 -1.94 8.29 30.48
CA THR A 406 -1.34 9.51 29.92
C THR A 406 -1.92 9.83 28.55
N LYS A 407 -1.92 11.13 28.17
CA LYS A 407 -2.48 11.60 26.90
C LYS A 407 -1.51 11.44 25.73
N SER A 408 -0.20 11.53 26.00
CA SER A 408 0.84 11.50 24.97
C SER A 408 2.08 10.74 25.43
N ASN A 409 2.95 10.37 24.47
CA ASN A 409 4.22 9.75 24.75
C ASN A 409 5.16 10.70 25.53
N SER A 410 5.07 12.01 25.26
CA SER A 410 5.81 13.00 26.03
C SER A 410 5.40 13.00 27.50
N GLU A 411 4.10 13.06 27.77
CA GLU A 411 3.55 13.00 29.15
C GLU A 411 3.93 11.70 29.86
N PHE A 412 3.87 10.57 29.15
CA PHE A 412 4.29 9.28 29.66
C PHE A 412 5.76 9.30 30.11
N PHE A 413 6.68 9.76 29.27
CA PHE A 413 8.11 9.83 29.62
C PHE A 413 8.42 10.86 30.72
N ASP A 414 7.64 11.92 30.82
CA ASP A 414 7.79 12.90 31.90
C ASP A 414 7.25 12.35 33.24
N SER A 415 6.24 11.49 33.22
CA SER A 415 5.73 10.80 34.40
C SER A 415 6.76 9.80 34.98
N MET A 416 7.56 9.16 34.11
CA MET A 416 8.64 8.24 34.53
C MET A 416 9.77 8.93 35.32
N ARG A 417 9.90 10.26 35.21
CA ARG A 417 10.91 11.03 35.98
C ARG A 417 10.49 11.33 37.43
N ARG A 418 9.19 11.22 37.71
CA ARG A 418 8.60 11.61 39.02
C ARG A 418 8.34 10.42 39.94
N GLY A 419 8.56 9.21 39.49
CA GLY A 419 8.48 7.96 40.28
C GLY A 419 9.82 7.26 40.35
#